data_b576fb69723692b4a426475fc1dd9d43
#
_entry.id   b576fb69723692b4a426475fc1dd9d43
#
_cell.length_a   1.000
_cell.length_b   1.000
_cell.length_c   1.000
_cell.angle_alpha   90.00
_cell.angle_beta   90.00
_cell.angle_gamma   90.00
#
_symmetry.space_group_name_H-M   'P 1'
#
loop_
_entity.id
_entity.type
_entity.pdbx_description
1 polymer ?
#
loop_
_entity_poly.entity_id
_entity_poly.type
_entity_poly.pdbx_seq_one_letter_code
_entity_poly.pdbx_strand_id
1 'polypeptide(L)'
;QEFHDDYRKNKLGKPSFVKVMQGINLLKKHGVEWNAMAVINDFNADYPLDFYRFFKEIGCQYIQFAPIVERILSHEDGRHLASLAENKAGTLADFSITPEQWGNFLCALFDEWVKEDVGKYYVQIFDSTLANWMGEQPGICTMAKTCGHAGVMEFNGDVYSCDHFVFPEYKLGNIYSKTLVEMMHSERQHNFGNMKYQSLPTQCKECEFLFACNGECPKNRFSQTAEGEPGLNYLCKGYYQFFKHVAPYMDFMKNELMNQRPPANIMEALKNGDLKIEY
;
A
#
# COMPACT_ATOMS: atom_id res chain seq x y z
N GLN A 1 -18.63 -3.48 -10.90
CA GLN A 1 -18.56 -2.65 -12.12
C GLN A 1 -18.70 -1.16 -11.79
N GLU A 2 -19.67 -0.77 -10.99
CA GLU A 2 -19.97 0.63 -10.63
C GLU A 2 -18.72 1.36 -10.10
N PHE A 3 -18.08 0.84 -9.06
CA PHE A 3 -16.85 1.41 -8.49
C PHE A 3 -15.73 1.63 -9.51
N HIS A 4 -15.65 0.79 -10.53
CA HIS A 4 -14.65 0.93 -11.57
C HIS A 4 -15.05 2.03 -12.57
N ASP A 5 -16.28 2.01 -13.04
CA ASP A 5 -16.71 2.84 -14.17
C ASP A 5 -16.92 4.31 -13.79
N ASP A 6 -17.06 4.63 -12.49
CA ASP A 6 -17.14 6.01 -12.02
C ASP A 6 -15.82 6.76 -12.23
N TYR A 7 -14.69 6.09 -12.02
CA TYR A 7 -13.34 6.69 -12.12
C TYR A 7 -12.57 6.28 -13.38
N ARG A 8 -12.82 5.09 -13.91
CA ARG A 8 -12.07 4.52 -15.04
C ARG A 8 -12.83 4.66 -16.37
N LYS A 9 -12.86 5.90 -16.88
CA LYS A 9 -13.48 6.24 -18.16
C LYS A 9 -12.41 6.38 -19.25
N ASN A 10 -12.76 6.04 -20.48
CA ASN A 10 -11.90 6.27 -21.64
C ASN A 10 -11.86 7.77 -22.02
N LYS A 11 -11.04 8.14 -23.02
CA LYS A 11 -10.91 9.54 -23.50
C LYS A 11 -12.24 10.17 -23.98
N LEU A 12 -13.27 9.35 -24.26
CA LEU A 12 -14.61 9.80 -24.66
C LEU A 12 -15.59 9.79 -23.47
N GLY A 13 -15.12 9.64 -22.24
CA GLY A 13 -15.96 9.60 -21.04
C GLY A 13 -16.77 8.31 -20.87
N LYS A 14 -16.53 7.25 -21.67
CA LYS A 14 -17.27 5.99 -21.59
C LYS A 14 -16.65 5.04 -20.57
N PRO A 15 -17.47 4.23 -19.86
CA PRO A 15 -17.03 3.18 -18.97
C PRO A 15 -16.03 2.22 -19.59
N SER A 16 -15.07 1.69 -18.81
CA SER A 16 -14.04 0.81 -19.34
C SER A 16 -13.99 -0.58 -18.71
N PHE A 17 -14.83 -0.89 -17.73
CA PHE A 17 -14.87 -2.19 -17.01
C PHE A 17 -14.96 -3.39 -17.95
N VAL A 18 -15.88 -3.36 -18.92
CA VAL A 18 -16.08 -4.45 -19.88
C VAL A 18 -14.79 -4.76 -20.65
N LYS A 19 -14.02 -3.72 -21.04
CA LYS A 19 -12.74 -3.89 -21.74
C LYS A 19 -11.66 -4.51 -20.83
N VAL A 20 -11.64 -4.10 -19.57
CA VAL A 20 -10.73 -4.69 -18.58
C VAL A 20 -11.04 -6.17 -18.40
N MET A 21 -12.32 -6.53 -18.25
CA MET A 21 -12.73 -7.93 -18.13
C MET A 21 -12.42 -8.76 -19.39
N GLN A 22 -12.56 -8.18 -20.58
CA GLN A 22 -12.12 -8.82 -21.81
C GLN A 22 -10.61 -9.09 -21.80
N GLY A 23 -9.79 -8.14 -21.33
CA GLY A 23 -8.36 -8.32 -21.16
C GLY A 23 -8.02 -9.44 -20.17
N ILE A 24 -8.64 -9.45 -19.00
CA ILE A 24 -8.48 -10.51 -18.00
C ILE A 24 -8.85 -11.88 -18.58
N ASN A 25 -9.95 -11.99 -19.30
CA ASN A 25 -10.37 -13.23 -19.92
C ASN A 25 -9.37 -13.73 -20.98
N LEU A 26 -8.72 -12.82 -21.71
CA LEU A 26 -7.63 -13.17 -22.65
C LEU A 26 -6.40 -13.70 -21.91
N LEU A 27 -5.97 -13.05 -20.84
CA LEU A 27 -4.87 -13.54 -19.99
C LEU A 27 -5.16 -14.95 -19.48
N LYS A 28 -6.34 -15.17 -18.93
CA LYS A 28 -6.78 -16.50 -18.46
C LYS A 28 -6.80 -17.54 -19.59
N LYS A 29 -7.35 -17.18 -20.76
CA LYS A 29 -7.39 -18.07 -21.93
C LYS A 29 -6.00 -18.55 -22.37
N HIS A 30 -4.99 -17.69 -22.21
CA HIS A 30 -3.62 -17.97 -22.62
C HIS A 30 -2.71 -18.44 -21.47
N GLY A 31 -3.26 -18.71 -20.27
CA GLY A 31 -2.50 -19.19 -19.12
C GLY A 31 -1.46 -18.19 -18.60
N VAL A 32 -1.68 -16.89 -18.83
CA VAL A 32 -0.78 -15.83 -18.35
C VAL A 32 -1.09 -15.54 -16.90
N GLU A 33 -0.08 -15.54 -16.05
CA GLU A 33 -0.20 -15.10 -14.66
C GLU A 33 -0.47 -13.59 -14.59
N TRP A 34 -1.36 -13.20 -13.70
CA TRP A 34 -1.73 -11.82 -13.51
C TRP A 34 -2.12 -11.55 -12.07
N ASN A 35 -1.97 -10.32 -11.65
CA ASN A 35 -2.44 -9.82 -10.36
C ASN A 35 -3.43 -8.67 -10.55
N ALA A 36 -4.24 -8.41 -9.53
CA ALA A 36 -5.12 -7.26 -9.50
C ALA A 36 -4.61 -6.22 -8.51
N MET A 37 -4.62 -4.96 -8.94
CA MET A 37 -4.41 -3.81 -8.06
C MET A 37 -5.69 -2.98 -8.05
N ALA A 38 -6.26 -2.78 -6.86
CA ALA A 38 -7.41 -1.92 -6.64
C ALA A 38 -6.99 -0.67 -5.87
N VAL A 39 -7.36 0.49 -6.38
CA VAL A 39 -7.23 1.76 -5.66
C VAL A 39 -8.46 1.95 -4.79
N ILE A 40 -8.22 2.17 -3.50
CA ILE A 40 -9.26 2.36 -2.49
C ILE A 40 -9.36 3.85 -2.16
N ASN A 41 -10.54 4.40 -2.36
CA ASN A 41 -10.89 5.81 -2.14
C ASN A 41 -12.04 5.93 -1.13
N ASP A 42 -12.48 7.15 -0.83
CA ASP A 42 -13.57 7.44 0.10
C ASP A 42 -14.90 6.75 -0.27
N PHE A 43 -15.19 6.60 -1.57
CA PHE A 43 -16.45 6.03 -2.07
C PHE A 43 -16.47 4.50 -1.97
N ASN A 44 -15.36 3.82 -2.25
CA ASN A 44 -15.33 2.36 -2.32
C ASN A 44 -14.75 1.67 -1.07
N ALA A 45 -14.22 2.44 -0.13
CA ALA A 45 -13.61 1.93 1.10
C ALA A 45 -14.59 1.18 2.02
N ASP A 46 -15.88 1.48 1.93
CA ASP A 46 -16.91 0.87 2.78
C ASP A 46 -17.36 -0.51 2.25
N TYR A 47 -16.76 -1.00 1.16
CA TYR A 47 -17.12 -2.26 0.49
C TYR A 47 -15.95 -3.25 0.37
N PRO A 48 -15.19 -3.55 1.45
CA PRO A 48 -13.99 -4.40 1.38
C PRO A 48 -14.29 -5.80 0.87
N LEU A 49 -15.39 -6.41 1.32
CA LEU A 49 -15.73 -7.79 0.98
C LEU A 49 -16.25 -7.93 -0.45
N ASP A 50 -16.89 -6.89 -1.00
CA ASP A 50 -17.33 -6.90 -2.39
C ASP A 50 -16.14 -6.95 -3.35
N PHE A 51 -15.07 -6.20 -3.05
CA PHE A 51 -13.82 -6.28 -3.81
C PHE A 51 -13.16 -7.64 -3.69
N TYR A 52 -13.04 -8.15 -2.48
CA TYR A 52 -12.34 -9.39 -2.22
C TYR A 52 -13.05 -10.58 -2.88
N ARG A 53 -14.35 -10.68 -2.69
CA ARG A 53 -15.18 -11.74 -3.28
C ARG A 53 -15.21 -11.65 -4.80
N PHE A 54 -15.29 -10.45 -5.36
CA PHE A 54 -15.20 -10.25 -6.80
C PHE A 54 -13.86 -10.75 -7.36
N PHE A 55 -12.72 -10.43 -6.74
CA PHE A 55 -11.44 -10.92 -7.20
C PHE A 55 -11.31 -12.45 -7.09
N LYS A 56 -11.87 -13.05 -6.05
CA LYS A 56 -11.97 -14.52 -5.94
C LYS A 56 -12.83 -15.11 -7.05
N GLU A 57 -13.98 -14.53 -7.32
CA GLU A 57 -14.90 -14.96 -8.39
C GLU A 57 -14.27 -14.95 -9.76
N ILE A 58 -13.52 -13.91 -10.08
CA ILE A 58 -12.79 -13.83 -11.34
C ILE A 58 -11.47 -14.61 -11.34
N GLY A 59 -11.17 -15.38 -10.28
CA GLY A 59 -9.99 -16.25 -10.17
C GLY A 59 -8.66 -15.52 -10.02
N CYS A 60 -8.65 -14.35 -9.41
CA CYS A 60 -7.43 -13.62 -9.09
C CYS A 60 -6.87 -14.10 -7.75
N GLN A 61 -5.68 -14.69 -7.75
CA GLN A 61 -5.03 -15.18 -6.54
C GLN A 61 -4.11 -14.14 -5.87
N TYR A 62 -3.62 -13.15 -6.62
CA TYR A 62 -2.67 -12.15 -6.14
C TYR A 62 -3.31 -10.77 -6.19
N ILE A 63 -3.58 -10.19 -5.01
CA ILE A 63 -4.39 -8.99 -4.85
C ILE A 63 -3.60 -7.91 -4.12
N GLN A 64 -3.66 -6.69 -4.66
CA GLN A 64 -3.08 -5.50 -4.04
C GLN A 64 -4.19 -4.47 -3.81
N PHE A 65 -4.18 -3.85 -2.64
CA PHE A 65 -5.03 -2.72 -2.32
C PHE A 65 -4.15 -1.51 -2.01
N ALA A 66 -4.37 -0.42 -2.73
CA ALA A 66 -3.62 0.82 -2.57
C ALA A 66 -4.54 1.94 -2.11
N PRO A 67 -4.36 2.50 -0.89
CA PRO A 67 -5.16 3.64 -0.46
C PRO A 67 -4.77 4.87 -1.26
N ILE A 68 -5.75 5.60 -1.80
CA ILE A 68 -5.48 6.88 -2.44
C ILE A 68 -5.55 8.01 -1.40
N VAL A 69 -4.46 8.75 -1.31
CA VAL A 69 -4.35 9.96 -0.49
C VAL A 69 -3.66 11.01 -1.34
N GLU A 70 -4.41 12.02 -1.76
CA GLU A 70 -3.89 13.09 -2.60
C GLU A 70 -4.18 14.44 -1.98
N ARG A 71 -3.25 15.38 -2.20
CA ARG A 71 -3.41 16.78 -1.81
C ARG A 71 -3.44 17.65 -3.05
N ILE A 72 -4.32 18.63 -3.03
CA ILE A 72 -4.59 19.51 -4.16
C ILE A 72 -4.27 20.94 -3.74
N LEU A 73 -3.49 21.62 -4.58
CA LEU A 73 -3.34 23.06 -4.56
C LEU A 73 -4.35 23.68 -5.53
N SER A 74 -5.02 24.73 -5.09
CA SER A 74 -5.85 25.55 -5.96
C SER A 74 -5.02 26.75 -6.45
N HIS A 75 -4.81 26.83 -7.75
CA HIS A 75 -4.19 27.96 -8.42
C HIS A 75 -5.20 28.65 -9.34
N GLU A 76 -4.90 29.85 -9.80
CA GLU A 76 -5.75 30.60 -10.74
C GLU A 76 -5.96 29.85 -12.07
N ASP A 77 -5.01 29.02 -12.48
CA ASP A 77 -5.04 28.20 -13.70
C ASP A 77 -5.60 26.79 -13.50
N GLY A 78 -6.07 26.43 -12.28
CA GLY A 78 -6.72 25.14 -12.00
C GLY A 78 -6.24 24.45 -10.73
N ARG A 79 -6.67 23.17 -10.56
CA ARG A 79 -6.26 22.30 -9.45
C ARG A 79 -5.07 21.45 -9.86
N HIS A 80 -4.00 21.48 -9.06
CA HIS A 80 -2.80 20.68 -9.25
C HIS A 80 -2.54 19.81 -8.01
N LEU A 81 -1.95 18.62 -8.21
CA LEU A 81 -1.47 17.81 -7.09
C LEU A 81 -0.31 18.52 -6.40
N ALA A 82 -0.38 18.62 -5.09
CA ALA A 82 0.68 19.23 -4.30
C ALA A 82 1.96 18.39 -4.35
N SER A 83 3.08 19.00 -4.66
CA SER A 83 4.40 18.40 -4.44
C SER A 83 4.67 18.24 -2.93
N LEU A 84 5.67 17.42 -2.56
CA LEU A 84 6.05 17.26 -1.16
C LEU A 84 6.57 18.56 -0.53
N ALA A 85 7.23 19.41 -1.30
CA ALA A 85 7.67 20.72 -0.84
C ALA A 85 6.49 21.65 -0.54
N GLU A 86 5.36 21.49 -1.27
CA GLU A 86 4.13 22.28 -1.15
C GLU A 86 3.13 21.64 -0.19
N ASN A 87 3.44 20.49 0.38
CA ASN A 87 2.53 19.68 1.20
C ASN A 87 1.91 20.43 2.40
N LYS A 88 2.51 21.53 2.84
CA LYS A 88 1.95 22.35 3.94
C LYS A 88 0.75 23.21 3.52
N ALA A 89 0.58 23.48 2.22
CA ALA A 89 -0.42 24.39 1.68
C ALA A 89 -1.62 23.70 1.00
N GLY A 90 -1.49 22.44 0.57
CA GLY A 90 -2.54 21.73 -0.15
C GLY A 90 -3.67 21.24 0.76
N THR A 91 -4.90 21.21 0.23
CA THR A 91 -6.05 20.56 0.89
C THR A 91 -6.16 19.10 0.45
N LEU A 92 -6.66 18.26 1.35
CA LEU A 92 -6.93 16.86 1.02
C LEU A 92 -7.99 16.80 -0.09
N ALA A 93 -7.75 15.96 -1.09
CA ALA A 93 -8.73 15.73 -2.16
C ALA A 93 -9.96 14.99 -1.62
N ASP A 94 -11.14 15.36 -2.09
CA ASP A 94 -12.42 14.82 -1.62
C ASP A 94 -12.54 13.30 -1.79
N PHE A 95 -11.84 12.74 -2.78
CA PHE A 95 -11.79 11.30 -3.05
C PHE A 95 -10.74 10.54 -2.22
N SER A 96 -9.97 11.21 -1.37
CA SER A 96 -8.97 10.55 -0.53
C SER A 96 -9.64 9.74 0.57
N ILE A 97 -9.15 8.51 0.79
CA ILE A 97 -9.63 7.66 1.87
C ILE A 97 -9.26 8.26 3.23
N THR A 98 -10.13 8.11 4.21
CA THR A 98 -9.84 8.49 5.60
C THR A 98 -9.04 7.41 6.33
N PRO A 99 -8.31 7.77 7.41
CA PRO A 99 -7.62 6.79 8.25
C PRO A 99 -8.54 5.71 8.81
N GLU A 100 -9.73 6.09 9.25
CA GLU A 100 -10.74 5.19 9.79
C GLU A 100 -11.27 4.21 8.73
N GLN A 101 -11.58 4.70 7.54
CA GLN A 101 -12.01 3.85 6.43
C GLN A 101 -10.93 2.84 6.07
N TRP A 102 -9.65 3.28 6.00
CA TRP A 102 -8.56 2.37 5.69
C TRP A 102 -8.36 1.28 6.72
N GLY A 103 -8.39 1.62 8.00
CA GLY A 103 -8.32 0.65 9.10
C GLY A 103 -9.46 -0.36 9.05
N ASN A 104 -10.70 0.12 8.90
CA ASN A 104 -11.88 -0.72 8.81
C ASN A 104 -11.84 -1.63 7.58
N PHE A 105 -11.43 -1.09 6.42
CA PHE A 105 -11.27 -1.84 5.18
C PHE A 105 -10.31 -3.03 5.37
N LEU A 106 -9.13 -2.76 5.91
CA LEU A 106 -8.11 -3.79 6.12
C LEU A 106 -8.52 -4.85 7.14
N CYS A 107 -9.13 -4.43 8.27
CA CYS A 107 -9.59 -5.37 9.29
C CYS A 107 -10.69 -6.29 8.75
N ALA A 108 -11.72 -5.74 8.10
CA ALA A 108 -12.81 -6.54 7.56
C ALA A 108 -12.34 -7.53 6.46
N LEU A 109 -11.41 -7.09 5.62
CA LEU A 109 -10.81 -7.93 4.60
C LEU A 109 -9.98 -9.06 5.22
N PHE A 110 -9.18 -8.74 6.25
CA PHE A 110 -8.36 -9.71 6.97
C PHE A 110 -9.21 -10.78 7.66
N ASP A 111 -10.30 -10.37 8.31
CA ASP A 111 -11.23 -11.27 8.99
C ASP A 111 -11.88 -12.31 8.05
N GLU A 112 -12.12 -11.96 6.79
CA GLU A 112 -12.57 -12.90 5.78
C GLU A 112 -11.42 -13.82 5.33
N TRP A 113 -10.27 -13.22 5.00
CA TRP A 113 -9.10 -13.94 4.47
C TRP A 113 -8.53 -14.98 5.46
N VAL A 114 -8.41 -14.61 6.74
CA VAL A 114 -7.75 -15.47 7.74
C VAL A 114 -8.53 -16.75 8.04
N LYS A 115 -9.83 -16.77 7.77
CA LYS A 115 -10.71 -17.93 8.05
C LYS A 115 -10.55 -19.08 7.05
N GLU A 116 -10.32 -18.77 5.77
CA GLU A 116 -10.40 -19.78 4.70
C GLU A 116 -9.34 -19.67 3.62
N ASP A 117 -8.59 -18.58 3.54
CA ASP A 117 -7.85 -18.20 2.35
C ASP A 117 -6.32 -18.13 2.53
N VAL A 118 -5.81 -18.33 3.75
CA VAL A 118 -4.37 -18.33 4.04
C VAL A 118 -3.67 -19.39 3.20
N GLY A 119 -2.68 -18.97 2.40
CA GLY A 119 -1.95 -19.85 1.47
C GLY A 119 -2.70 -20.20 0.18
N LYS A 120 -3.91 -19.68 -0.04
CA LYS A 120 -4.70 -19.86 -1.26
C LYS A 120 -4.84 -18.56 -2.06
N TYR A 121 -5.08 -17.46 -1.36
CA TYR A 121 -5.14 -16.12 -1.91
C TYR A 121 -4.12 -15.24 -1.21
N TYR A 122 -3.37 -14.49 -1.99
CA TYR A 122 -2.26 -13.67 -1.54
C TYR A 122 -2.66 -12.20 -1.60
N VAL A 123 -2.88 -11.62 -0.43
CA VAL A 123 -3.15 -10.19 -0.29
C VAL A 123 -1.85 -9.53 0.12
N GLN A 124 -1.26 -8.74 -0.76
CA GLN A 124 0.11 -8.22 -0.64
C GLN A 124 0.41 -7.58 0.72
N ILE A 125 -0.53 -6.80 1.27
CA ILE A 125 -0.32 -6.14 2.56
C ILE A 125 -0.29 -7.15 3.72
N PHE A 126 -1.06 -8.25 3.65
CA PHE A 126 -1.06 -9.29 4.70
C PHE A 126 0.22 -10.12 4.67
N ASP A 127 0.65 -10.51 3.47
CA ASP A 127 1.91 -11.24 3.28
C ASP A 127 3.10 -10.39 3.72
N SER A 128 3.11 -9.10 3.38
CA SER A 128 4.14 -8.15 3.80
C SER A 128 4.13 -7.91 5.32
N THR A 129 2.94 -7.91 5.92
CA THR A 129 2.80 -7.83 7.38
C THR A 129 3.42 -9.05 8.05
N LEU A 130 3.09 -10.25 7.58
CA LEU A 130 3.67 -11.49 8.12
C LEU A 130 5.19 -11.54 7.93
N ALA A 131 5.71 -11.07 6.78
CA ALA A 131 7.14 -10.97 6.55
C ALA A 131 7.82 -10.06 7.59
N ASN A 132 7.25 -8.89 7.89
CA ASN A 132 7.75 -8.01 8.93
C ASN A 132 7.67 -8.64 10.33
N TRP A 133 6.62 -9.42 10.65
CA TRP A 133 6.53 -10.20 11.89
C TRP A 133 7.63 -11.23 12.02
N MET A 134 8.05 -11.83 10.90
CA MET A 134 9.17 -12.76 10.83
C MET A 134 10.55 -12.08 10.87
N GLY A 135 10.60 -10.74 10.77
CA GLY A 135 11.86 -10.00 10.65
C GLY A 135 12.47 -10.04 9.24
N GLU A 136 11.69 -10.47 8.26
CA GLU A 136 12.06 -10.53 6.85
C GLU A 136 11.72 -9.23 6.12
N GLN A 137 12.28 -9.04 4.93
CA GLN A 137 11.94 -7.88 4.11
C GLN A 137 10.53 -8.01 3.54
N PRO A 138 9.66 -7.00 3.74
CA PRO A 138 8.33 -7.00 3.16
C PRO A 138 8.38 -6.86 1.63
N GLY A 139 7.40 -7.46 0.95
CA GLY A 139 7.28 -7.38 -0.51
C GLY A 139 6.86 -6.00 -1.04
N ILE A 140 6.60 -5.02 -0.16
CA ILE A 140 6.20 -3.65 -0.52
C ILE A 140 7.09 -2.61 0.16
N CYS A 141 7.46 -1.58 -0.60
CA CYS A 141 8.35 -0.51 -0.11
C CYS A 141 7.71 0.35 0.99
N THR A 142 6.37 0.46 1.01
CA THR A 142 5.65 1.25 2.02
C THR A 142 5.88 0.71 3.43
N MET A 143 5.99 -0.60 3.59
CA MET A 143 6.23 -1.27 4.87
C MET A 143 7.72 -1.59 5.13
N ALA A 144 8.61 -1.30 4.19
CA ALA A 144 10.05 -1.47 4.36
C ALA A 144 10.67 -0.30 5.15
N LYS A 145 11.78 -0.57 5.85
CA LYS A 145 12.51 0.43 6.63
C LYS A 145 13.09 1.57 5.76
N THR A 146 13.50 1.25 4.54
CA THR A 146 14.09 2.20 3.59
C THR A 146 13.30 2.24 2.29
N CYS A 147 13.38 3.37 1.58
CA CYS A 147 12.92 3.52 0.20
C CYS A 147 14.08 3.28 -0.81
N GLY A 148 13.83 3.58 -2.08
CA GLY A 148 14.91 3.73 -3.07
C GLY A 148 15.18 2.49 -3.93
N HIS A 149 14.27 1.50 -3.91
CA HIS A 149 14.37 0.30 -4.74
C HIS A 149 13.47 0.31 -5.98
N ALA A 150 12.62 1.33 -6.13
CA ALA A 150 11.63 1.46 -7.20
C ALA A 150 11.76 2.81 -7.91
N GLY A 151 12.87 3.00 -8.62
CA GLY A 151 13.06 4.16 -9.48
C GLY A 151 12.07 4.18 -10.63
N VAL A 152 11.72 5.36 -11.10
CA VAL A 152 10.84 5.56 -12.25
C VAL A 152 11.56 6.33 -13.37
N MET A 153 11.28 5.97 -14.61
CA MET A 153 11.80 6.64 -15.80
C MET A 153 10.65 7.28 -16.56
N GLU A 154 10.78 8.58 -16.82
CA GLU A 154 9.85 9.33 -17.64
C GLU A 154 10.14 9.14 -19.14
N PHE A 155 9.17 9.49 -19.99
CA PHE A 155 9.25 9.30 -21.45
C PHE A 155 10.43 10.01 -22.13
N ASN A 156 10.95 11.07 -21.50
CA ASN A 156 12.12 11.83 -21.98
C ASN A 156 13.46 11.23 -21.53
N GLY A 157 13.43 10.08 -20.84
CA GLY A 157 14.60 9.40 -20.29
C GLY A 157 15.10 9.92 -18.96
N ASP A 158 14.39 10.84 -18.33
CA ASP A 158 14.70 11.30 -16.97
C ASP A 158 14.34 10.22 -15.96
N VAL A 159 15.25 9.98 -15.02
CA VAL A 159 15.07 8.96 -13.95
C VAL A 159 14.96 9.67 -12.61
N TYR A 160 13.99 9.24 -11.82
CA TYR A 160 13.68 9.77 -10.50
C TYR A 160 13.75 8.67 -9.42
N SER A 161 13.89 9.09 -8.17
CA SER A 161 14.07 8.21 -7.02
C SER A 161 12.89 7.24 -6.79
N CYS A 162 11.67 7.64 -7.14
CA CYS A 162 10.44 6.87 -6.95
C CYS A 162 9.31 7.48 -7.80
N ASP A 163 8.30 6.69 -8.15
CA ASP A 163 7.11 7.11 -8.90
C ASP A 163 6.24 8.14 -8.15
N HIS A 164 6.25 8.11 -6.82
CA HIS A 164 5.59 9.12 -5.99
C HIS A 164 6.38 10.45 -5.89
N PHE A 165 7.61 10.49 -6.38
CA PHE A 165 8.55 11.60 -6.20
C PHE A 165 9.13 12.06 -7.55
N VAL A 166 8.24 12.21 -8.55
CA VAL A 166 8.62 12.71 -9.88
C VAL A 166 8.65 14.25 -9.86
N PHE A 167 9.58 14.79 -9.08
CA PHE A 167 9.83 16.22 -8.96
C PHE A 167 11.31 16.54 -9.20
N PRO A 168 11.66 17.75 -9.66
CA PRO A 168 13.05 18.11 -10.01
C PRO A 168 14.07 17.78 -8.92
N GLU A 169 13.71 17.96 -7.65
CA GLU A 169 14.56 17.69 -6.49
C GLU A 169 14.86 16.20 -6.28
N TYR A 170 14.12 15.29 -6.88
CA TYR A 170 14.31 13.83 -6.79
C TYR A 170 14.82 13.20 -8.08
N LYS A 171 15.19 14.03 -9.06
CA LYS A 171 15.76 13.56 -10.31
C LYS A 171 17.18 13.05 -10.09
N LEU A 172 17.45 11.83 -10.50
CA LEU A 172 18.77 11.17 -10.40
C LEU A 172 19.65 11.46 -11.61
N GLY A 173 19.05 11.60 -12.77
CA GLY A 173 19.75 11.82 -14.03
C GLY A 173 18.89 11.52 -15.24
N ASN A 174 19.56 11.24 -16.36
CA ASN A 174 18.92 10.87 -17.61
C ASN A 174 19.69 9.69 -18.24
N ILE A 175 18.95 8.70 -18.79
CA ILE A 175 19.54 7.47 -19.35
C ILE A 175 20.48 7.71 -20.55
N TYR A 176 20.38 8.86 -21.21
CA TYR A 176 21.30 9.22 -22.29
C TYR A 176 22.66 9.73 -21.79
N SER A 177 22.78 10.03 -20.50
CA SER A 177 24.03 10.57 -19.90
C SER A 177 24.61 9.72 -18.78
N LYS A 178 23.78 8.86 -18.13
CA LYS A 178 24.18 7.98 -17.03
C LYS A 178 23.50 6.64 -17.14
N THR A 179 24.16 5.59 -16.68
CA THR A 179 23.51 4.27 -16.58
C THR A 179 22.51 4.22 -15.42
N LEU A 180 21.51 3.32 -15.51
CA LEU A 180 20.59 3.08 -14.41
C LEU A 180 21.32 2.62 -13.14
N VAL A 181 22.38 1.82 -13.28
CA VAL A 181 23.20 1.37 -12.14
C VAL A 181 23.83 2.54 -11.40
N GLU A 182 24.48 3.45 -12.13
CA GLU A 182 25.06 4.66 -11.52
C GLU A 182 24.04 5.52 -10.80
N MET A 183 22.84 5.67 -11.38
CA MET A 183 21.76 6.47 -10.80
C MET A 183 21.19 5.80 -9.55
N MET A 184 20.85 4.51 -9.63
CA MET A 184 20.21 3.78 -8.54
C MET A 184 21.16 3.47 -7.37
N HIS A 185 22.49 3.44 -7.60
CA HIS A 185 23.50 3.29 -6.55
C HIS A 185 24.17 4.61 -6.16
N SER A 186 23.64 5.74 -6.60
CA SER A 186 24.18 7.05 -6.23
C SER A 186 23.97 7.37 -4.74
N GLU A 187 24.84 8.20 -4.18
CA GLU A 187 24.67 8.72 -2.81
C GLU A 187 23.30 9.42 -2.64
N ARG A 188 22.84 10.13 -3.68
CA ARG A 188 21.54 10.78 -3.69
C ARG A 188 20.39 9.78 -3.48
N GLN A 189 20.44 8.64 -4.18
CA GLN A 189 19.43 7.59 -4.02
C GLN A 189 19.50 6.90 -2.65
N HIS A 190 20.70 6.66 -2.14
CA HIS A 190 20.89 6.14 -0.78
C HIS A 190 20.33 7.10 0.29
N ASN A 191 20.61 8.40 0.15
CA ASN A 191 20.08 9.42 1.08
C ASN A 191 18.55 9.49 1.00
N PHE A 192 17.97 9.43 -0.20
CA PHE A 192 16.52 9.32 -0.37
C PHE A 192 15.94 8.09 0.34
N GLY A 193 16.57 6.93 0.19
CA GLY A 193 16.14 5.70 0.84
C GLY A 193 16.16 5.79 2.37
N ASN A 194 17.24 6.29 2.93
CA ASN A 194 17.46 6.41 4.38
C ASN A 194 16.58 7.49 5.02
N MET A 195 16.23 8.55 4.29
CA MET A 195 15.36 9.62 4.75
C MET A 195 14.03 9.08 5.29
N LYS A 196 13.53 7.98 4.75
CA LYS A 196 12.28 7.34 5.19
C LYS A 196 12.30 7.04 6.69
N TYR A 197 13.37 6.43 7.21
CA TYR A 197 13.51 6.11 8.63
C TYR A 197 13.97 7.30 9.46
N GLN A 198 14.90 8.09 8.93
CA GLN A 198 15.50 9.23 9.65
C GLN A 198 14.49 10.32 9.97
N SER A 199 13.49 10.55 9.09
CA SER A 199 12.48 11.59 9.23
C SER A 199 11.27 11.17 10.06
N LEU A 200 11.29 10.00 10.69
CA LEU A 200 10.19 9.55 11.55
C LEU A 200 10.05 10.43 12.80
N PRO A 201 8.83 10.86 13.15
CA PRO A 201 8.57 11.55 14.41
C PRO A 201 8.77 10.62 15.62
N THR A 202 8.90 11.21 16.79
CA THR A 202 9.11 10.49 18.06
C THR A 202 8.01 9.46 18.31
N GLN A 203 6.75 9.84 18.10
CA GLN A 203 5.60 8.93 18.21
C GLN A 203 5.79 7.64 17.37
N CYS A 204 6.34 7.73 16.15
CA CYS A 204 6.61 6.56 15.33
C CYS A 204 7.76 5.70 15.89
N LYS A 205 8.82 6.34 16.40
CA LYS A 205 10.00 5.64 16.95
C LYS A 205 9.68 4.86 18.22
N GLU A 206 8.69 5.33 18.99
CA GLU A 206 8.22 4.70 20.22
C GLU A 206 7.02 3.76 20.01
N CYS A 207 6.49 3.68 18.78
CA CYS A 207 5.34 2.86 18.45
C CYS A 207 5.68 1.36 18.50
N GLU A 208 4.88 0.58 19.19
CA GLU A 208 4.99 -0.89 19.27
C GLU A 208 4.96 -1.60 17.91
N PHE A 209 4.32 -0.98 16.90
CA PHE A 209 4.23 -1.50 15.54
C PHE A 209 5.24 -0.85 14.57
N LEU A 210 6.27 -0.16 15.06
CA LEU A 210 7.27 0.43 14.18
C LEU A 210 7.91 -0.61 13.25
N PHE A 211 8.19 -1.81 13.77
CA PHE A 211 8.79 -2.90 13.01
C PHE A 211 7.95 -3.35 11.81
N ALA A 212 6.63 -3.23 11.90
CA ALA A 212 5.68 -3.60 10.86
C ALA A 212 5.36 -2.44 9.91
N CYS A 213 5.14 -1.24 10.47
CA CYS A 213 4.69 -0.06 9.74
C CYS A 213 5.84 0.70 9.07
N ASN A 214 6.99 0.85 9.77
CA ASN A 214 8.12 1.68 9.35
C ASN A 214 7.71 3.11 8.91
N GLY A 215 6.59 3.62 9.47
CA GLY A 215 6.03 4.94 9.17
C GLY A 215 5.43 5.07 7.78
N GLU A 216 5.21 3.98 7.08
CA GLU A 216 4.61 3.87 5.75
C GLU A 216 5.28 4.80 4.71
N CYS A 217 4.59 5.20 3.63
CA CYS A 217 5.17 6.02 2.56
C CYS A 217 5.41 7.46 2.99
N PRO A 218 6.62 8.03 2.79
CA PRO A 218 6.89 9.44 3.08
C PRO A 218 5.96 10.42 2.36
N LYS A 219 5.41 10.06 1.20
CA LYS A 219 4.42 10.85 0.47
C LYS A 219 3.23 11.26 1.36
N ASN A 220 2.79 10.34 2.23
CA ASN A 220 1.61 10.53 3.06
C ASN A 220 1.93 11.11 4.45
N ARG A 221 3.17 11.54 4.72
CA ARG A 221 3.64 12.06 6.02
C ARG A 221 3.46 13.56 6.16
N PHE A 222 2.26 14.05 6.01
CA PHE A 222 1.92 15.48 6.13
C PHE A 222 1.10 15.82 7.36
N SER A 223 0.79 14.84 8.21
CA SER A 223 0.10 15.06 9.49
C SER A 223 1.09 15.37 10.61
N GLN A 224 0.54 15.78 11.75
CA GLN A 224 1.28 16.05 12.99
C GLN A 224 0.90 15.01 14.05
N THR A 225 1.83 14.73 14.96
CA THR A 225 1.56 13.95 16.17
C THR A 225 0.65 14.75 17.12
N ALA A 226 0.17 14.10 18.18
CA ALA A 226 -0.62 14.78 19.22
C ALA A 226 0.15 15.93 19.90
N GLU A 227 1.50 15.82 19.97
CA GLU A 227 2.41 16.83 20.50
C GLU A 227 2.80 17.91 19.47
N GLY A 228 2.26 17.84 18.24
CA GLY A 228 2.52 18.80 17.18
C GLY A 228 3.79 18.54 16.36
N GLU A 229 4.48 17.41 16.55
CA GLU A 229 5.66 17.04 15.76
C GLU A 229 5.22 16.69 14.32
N PRO A 230 5.83 17.28 13.27
CA PRO A 230 5.45 17.02 11.88
C PRO A 230 5.99 15.67 11.39
N GLY A 231 5.44 15.17 10.28
CA GLY A 231 5.94 13.98 9.59
C GLY A 231 5.22 12.68 9.97
N LEU A 232 4.09 12.77 10.68
CA LEU A 232 3.21 11.63 10.90
C LEU A 232 2.47 11.28 9.60
N ASN A 233 2.37 9.99 9.31
CA ASN A 233 1.60 9.52 8.17
C ASN A 233 0.10 9.81 8.39
N TYR A 234 -0.57 10.32 7.36
CA TYR A 234 -1.99 10.64 7.41
C TYR A 234 -2.85 9.43 7.78
N LEU A 235 -2.51 8.24 7.27
CA LEU A 235 -3.23 6.99 7.54
C LEU A 235 -2.77 6.28 8.83
N CYS A 236 -1.92 6.90 9.65
CA CYS A 236 -1.32 6.28 10.84
C CYS A 236 -2.35 5.58 11.74
N LYS A 237 -3.49 6.25 12.05
CA LYS A 237 -4.55 5.69 12.88
C LYS A 237 -5.15 4.40 12.30
N GLY A 238 -5.35 4.35 10.99
CA GLY A 238 -5.88 3.17 10.30
C GLY A 238 -4.88 2.01 10.30
N TYR A 239 -3.61 2.29 10.04
CA TYR A 239 -2.55 1.27 10.12
C TYR A 239 -2.35 0.75 11.55
N TYR A 240 -2.39 1.63 12.55
CA TYR A 240 -2.30 1.21 13.95
C TYR A 240 -3.47 0.30 14.34
N GLN A 241 -4.69 0.67 13.96
CA GLN A 241 -5.89 -0.16 14.14
C GLN A 241 -5.70 -1.53 13.50
N PHE A 242 -5.26 -1.56 12.25
CA PHE A 242 -5.03 -2.81 11.52
C PHE A 242 -3.96 -3.68 12.19
N PHE A 243 -2.77 -3.15 12.49
CA PHE A 243 -1.71 -3.94 13.11
C PHE A 243 -2.11 -4.48 14.49
N LYS A 244 -2.81 -3.67 15.29
CA LYS A 244 -3.34 -4.12 16.57
C LYS A 244 -4.35 -5.25 16.41
N HIS A 245 -5.24 -5.14 15.43
CA HIS A 245 -6.25 -6.15 15.14
C HIS A 245 -5.63 -7.48 14.69
N VAL A 246 -4.63 -7.43 13.81
CA VAL A 246 -4.04 -8.66 13.24
C VAL A 246 -2.91 -9.26 14.10
N ALA A 247 -2.41 -8.55 15.10
CA ALA A 247 -1.26 -8.98 15.88
C ALA A 247 -1.39 -10.42 16.44
N PRO A 248 -2.49 -10.83 17.11
CA PRO A 248 -2.58 -12.18 17.66
C PRO A 248 -2.59 -13.26 16.57
N TYR A 249 -3.12 -12.96 15.41
CA TYR A 249 -3.11 -13.87 14.26
C TYR A 249 -1.72 -13.97 13.63
N MET A 250 -1.04 -12.85 13.49
CA MET A 250 0.33 -12.79 12.97
C MET A 250 1.31 -13.49 13.90
N ASP A 251 1.13 -13.37 15.22
CA ASP A 251 1.93 -14.07 16.21
C ASP A 251 1.73 -15.59 16.11
N PHE A 252 0.49 -16.05 15.93
CA PHE A 252 0.21 -17.47 15.69
C PHE A 252 0.90 -17.96 14.41
N MET A 253 0.70 -17.27 13.28
CA MET A 253 1.27 -17.65 11.98
C MET A 253 2.81 -17.61 12.01
N LYS A 254 3.40 -16.62 12.67
CA LYS A 254 4.84 -16.56 12.94
C LYS A 254 5.32 -17.80 13.72
N ASN A 255 4.61 -18.16 14.80
CA ASN A 255 4.98 -19.34 15.59
C ASN A 255 4.90 -20.64 14.77
N GLU A 256 3.91 -20.79 13.90
CA GLU A 256 3.83 -21.91 12.96
C GLU A 256 5.07 -21.94 12.05
N LEU A 257 5.39 -20.82 11.40
CA LEU A 257 6.56 -20.73 10.51
C LEU A 257 7.89 -21.01 11.22
N MET A 258 8.08 -20.48 12.43
CA MET A 258 9.28 -20.73 13.24
C MET A 258 9.43 -22.21 13.60
N ASN A 259 8.34 -22.95 13.68
CA ASN A 259 8.31 -24.40 13.91
C ASN A 259 8.22 -25.23 12.61
N GLN A 260 8.51 -24.63 11.47
CA GLN A 260 8.45 -25.26 10.13
C GLN A 260 7.07 -25.85 9.80
N ARG A 261 6.01 -25.24 10.29
CA ARG A 261 4.62 -25.60 10.01
C ARG A 261 3.94 -24.54 9.12
N PRO A 262 2.92 -24.91 8.35
CA PRO A 262 2.22 -23.96 7.49
C PRO A 262 1.49 -22.89 8.31
N PRO A 263 1.59 -21.60 7.95
CA PRO A 263 0.79 -20.53 8.58
C PRO A 263 -0.72 -20.73 8.37
N ALA A 264 -1.10 -21.49 7.35
CA ALA A 264 -2.48 -21.89 7.06
C ALA A 264 -3.16 -22.71 8.17
N ASN A 265 -2.39 -23.29 9.12
CA ASN A 265 -2.92 -23.96 10.31
C ASN A 265 -3.82 -23.06 11.17
N ILE A 266 -3.66 -21.73 11.03
CA ILE A 266 -4.53 -20.77 11.71
C ILE A 266 -6.00 -20.95 11.37
N MET A 267 -6.32 -21.36 10.14
CA MET A 267 -7.71 -21.59 9.71
C MET A 267 -8.37 -22.72 10.53
N GLU A 268 -7.62 -23.77 10.80
CA GLU A 268 -8.08 -24.89 11.63
C GLU A 268 -8.19 -24.49 13.11
N ALA A 269 -7.20 -23.80 13.63
CA ALA A 269 -7.19 -23.30 15.00
C ALA A 269 -8.39 -22.37 15.29
N LEU A 270 -8.72 -21.48 14.35
CA LEU A 270 -9.91 -20.63 14.45
C LEU A 270 -11.22 -21.43 14.43
N LYS A 271 -11.32 -22.41 13.53
CA LYS A 271 -12.50 -23.25 13.41
C LYS A 271 -12.76 -24.10 14.66
N ASN A 272 -11.70 -24.58 15.30
CA ASN A 272 -11.77 -25.40 16.52
C ASN A 272 -11.94 -24.57 17.79
N GLY A 273 -11.75 -23.24 17.73
CA GLY A 273 -11.78 -22.35 18.90
C GLY A 273 -10.51 -22.41 19.76
N ASP A 274 -9.42 -22.97 19.20
CA ASP A 274 -8.13 -23.09 19.88
C ASP A 274 -7.44 -21.72 19.99
N LEU A 275 -7.72 -20.80 19.06
CA LEU A 275 -7.27 -19.43 19.10
C LEU A 275 -8.40 -18.52 19.59
N LYS A 276 -8.37 -18.17 20.87
CA LYS A 276 -9.29 -17.17 21.44
C LYS A 276 -8.67 -15.80 21.29
N ILE A 277 -9.32 -14.93 20.55
CA ILE A 277 -8.92 -13.55 20.36
C ILE A 277 -9.84 -12.68 21.20
N GLU A 278 -9.26 -12.05 22.22
CA GLU A 278 -9.91 -10.99 22.97
C GLU A 278 -9.72 -9.68 22.19
N TYR A 279 -10.83 -9.07 21.75
CA TYR A 279 -10.86 -7.79 21.01
C TYR A 279 -10.78 -6.58 21.94
#